data_b790398769815029c57fbd06346b4d0d
#
_entry.id   b790398769815029c57fbd06346b4d0d
#
_cell.length_a   1.000
_cell.length_b   1.000
_cell.length_c   1.000
_cell.angle_alpha   90.00
_cell.angle_beta   90.00
_cell.angle_gamma   90.00
#
_symmetry.space_group_name_H-M   'P 1'
#
loop_
_entity.id
_entity.type
_entity.pdbx_description
1 polymer ?
#
loop_
_entity_poly.entity_id
_entity_poly.type
_entity_poly.pdbx_seq_one_letter_code
_entity_poly.pdbx_strand_id
1 'polypeptide(L)'
;MTARLKGRYQKEVAPAIAREFGITNPMAIPRVQKVVLNMGMGEAIANAKILDTAADELRSITGQKPVITKAKKSIASFKLRQGMPIGVMVTLRGDRMYEFLDRLVSIALPRVRDFRGVSPKAFDGRGNYTIGVREQLIFPEIDFNKVDKLRGMNISIITTARNDEQARALLKGLGMPFRA
;
A
#
# COMPACT_ATOMS: atom_id res chain seq x y z
N MET A 1 8.87 -17.75 -11.59
CA MET A 1 9.19 -17.89 -10.15
C MET A 1 8.01 -17.33 -9.35
N THR A 2 7.51 -18.06 -8.38
CA THR A 2 6.45 -17.56 -7.47
C THR A 2 7.06 -16.63 -6.43
N ALA A 3 6.42 -15.50 -6.15
CA ALA A 3 6.87 -14.56 -5.12
C ALA A 3 7.01 -15.26 -3.76
N ARG A 4 8.10 -15.02 -3.02
CA ARG A 4 8.42 -15.66 -1.73
C ARG A 4 7.25 -15.56 -0.74
N LEU A 5 6.68 -14.38 -0.60
CA LEU A 5 5.57 -14.13 0.33
C LEU A 5 4.28 -14.86 -0.08
N LYS A 6 4.05 -15.07 -1.38
CA LYS A 6 2.93 -15.88 -1.88
C LYS A 6 3.09 -17.34 -1.50
N GLY A 7 4.31 -17.88 -1.62
CA GLY A 7 4.63 -19.24 -1.18
C GLY A 7 4.42 -19.42 0.33
N ARG A 8 4.85 -18.44 1.14
CA ARG A 8 4.62 -18.42 2.59
C ARG A 8 3.13 -18.37 2.92
N TYR A 9 2.36 -17.54 2.22
CA TYR A 9 0.91 -17.48 2.40
C TYR A 9 0.28 -18.86 2.21
N GLN A 10 0.60 -19.54 1.10
CA GLN A 10 -0.01 -20.83 0.77
C GLN A 10 0.38 -21.96 1.74
N LYS A 11 1.65 -22.00 2.15
CA LYS A 11 2.19 -23.10 2.96
C LYS A 11 1.92 -22.95 4.46
N GLU A 12 1.95 -21.73 4.99
CA GLU A 12 1.95 -21.45 6.42
C GLU A 12 0.72 -20.66 6.86
N VAL A 13 0.47 -19.51 6.22
CA VAL A 13 -0.53 -18.53 6.70
C VAL A 13 -1.94 -19.00 6.46
N ALA A 14 -2.27 -19.47 5.28
CA ALA A 14 -3.63 -19.91 4.94
C ALA A 14 -4.09 -21.11 5.80
N PRO A 15 -3.30 -22.18 6.03
CA PRO A 15 -3.69 -23.25 6.93
C PRO A 15 -3.81 -22.81 8.40
N ALA A 16 -2.95 -21.88 8.85
CA ALA A 16 -3.02 -21.34 10.21
C ALA A 16 -4.33 -20.59 10.45
N ILE A 17 -4.71 -19.69 9.54
CA ILE A 17 -5.96 -18.92 9.60
C ILE A 17 -7.17 -19.84 9.51
N ALA A 18 -7.14 -20.86 8.66
CA ALA A 18 -8.23 -21.82 8.54
C ALA A 18 -8.52 -22.55 9.86
N ARG A 19 -7.45 -22.91 10.59
CA ARG A 19 -7.56 -23.55 11.92
C ARG A 19 -8.05 -22.58 12.99
N GLU A 20 -7.47 -21.37 13.03
CA GLU A 20 -7.78 -20.34 14.04
C GLU A 20 -9.25 -19.88 13.98
N PHE A 21 -9.79 -19.71 12.78
CA PHE A 21 -11.16 -19.23 12.57
C PHE A 21 -12.17 -20.31 12.18
N GLY A 22 -11.77 -21.59 12.18
CA GLY A 22 -12.65 -22.71 11.87
C GLY A 22 -13.19 -22.69 10.42
N ILE A 23 -12.41 -22.19 9.46
CA ILE A 23 -12.83 -22.06 8.06
C ILE A 23 -12.59 -23.38 7.34
N THR A 24 -13.66 -24.10 7.00
CA THR A 24 -13.60 -25.38 6.29
C THR A 24 -13.47 -25.22 4.78
N ASN A 25 -14.03 -24.14 4.21
CA ASN A 25 -13.96 -23.88 2.77
C ASN A 25 -12.67 -23.18 2.39
N PRO A 26 -11.77 -23.79 1.58
CA PRO A 26 -10.51 -23.18 1.18
C PRO A 26 -10.67 -21.84 0.43
N MET A 27 -11.79 -21.67 -0.29
CA MET A 27 -12.08 -20.44 -1.03
C MET A 27 -12.51 -19.27 -0.13
N ALA A 28 -12.93 -19.54 1.11
CA ALA A 28 -13.33 -18.55 2.09
C ALA A 28 -12.15 -18.06 2.95
N ILE A 29 -10.97 -18.67 2.83
CA ILE A 29 -9.77 -18.25 3.57
C ILE A 29 -9.37 -16.83 3.15
N PRO A 30 -9.17 -15.91 4.10
CA PRO A 30 -8.74 -14.54 3.81
C PRO A 30 -7.42 -14.50 3.03
N ARG A 31 -7.41 -13.69 1.99
CA ARG A 31 -6.21 -13.44 1.16
C ARG A 31 -6.08 -11.97 0.80
N VAL A 32 -4.88 -11.52 0.50
CA VAL A 32 -4.68 -10.19 -0.07
C VAL A 32 -5.17 -10.18 -1.51
N GLN A 33 -6.04 -9.25 -1.84
CA GLN A 33 -6.65 -9.12 -3.17
C GLN A 33 -5.89 -8.14 -4.05
N LYS A 34 -5.55 -6.99 -3.51
CA LYS A 34 -4.78 -5.92 -4.17
C LYS A 34 -4.12 -5.01 -3.16
N VAL A 35 -3.08 -4.32 -3.60
CA VAL A 35 -2.47 -3.22 -2.87
C VAL A 35 -2.57 -1.96 -3.72
N VAL A 36 -3.04 -0.88 -3.14
CA VAL A 36 -3.19 0.41 -3.80
C VAL A 36 -2.25 1.41 -3.15
N LEU A 37 -1.36 1.98 -3.94
CA LEU A 37 -0.53 3.10 -3.54
C LEU A 37 -1.13 4.38 -4.09
N ASN A 38 -1.26 5.40 -3.27
CA ASN A 38 -1.77 6.70 -3.67
C ASN A 38 -0.93 7.83 -3.09
N MET A 39 -0.58 8.78 -3.94
CA MET A 39 0.04 10.06 -3.58
C MET A 39 -0.93 11.18 -3.91
N GLY A 40 -1.42 11.88 -2.88
CA GLY A 40 -2.23 13.09 -3.04
C GLY A 40 -1.31 14.30 -3.21
N MET A 41 -1.48 15.04 -4.32
CA MET A 41 -0.58 16.14 -4.69
C MET A 41 -1.36 17.44 -4.87
N GLY A 42 -1.73 18.09 -3.76
CA GLY A 42 -2.42 19.37 -3.81
C GLY A 42 -1.61 20.50 -4.48
N GLU A 43 -0.28 20.41 -4.43
CA GLU A 43 0.65 21.35 -5.10
C GLU A 43 0.59 21.27 -6.63
N ALA A 44 0.07 20.16 -7.19
CA ALA A 44 -0.07 19.99 -8.63
C ALA A 44 -1.05 20.99 -9.28
N ILE A 45 -1.90 21.62 -8.48
CA ILE A 45 -2.79 22.70 -8.92
C ILE A 45 -1.96 23.89 -9.46
N ALA A 46 -0.84 24.19 -8.80
CA ALA A 46 0.08 25.25 -9.20
C ALA A 46 1.11 24.78 -10.26
N ASN A 47 1.58 23.54 -10.16
CA ASN A 47 2.60 22.99 -11.04
C ASN A 47 2.32 21.52 -11.40
N ALA A 48 1.76 21.27 -12.57
CA ALA A 48 1.41 19.94 -13.04
C ALA A 48 2.63 19.01 -13.26
N LYS A 49 3.84 19.56 -13.52
CA LYS A 49 5.06 18.77 -13.71
C LYS A 49 5.46 17.92 -12.51
N ILE A 50 5.03 18.33 -11.31
CA ILE A 50 5.29 17.58 -10.07
C ILE A 50 4.65 16.17 -10.13
N LEU A 51 3.53 16.03 -10.85
CA LEU A 51 2.86 14.74 -11.02
C LEU A 51 3.67 13.76 -11.87
N ASP A 52 4.40 14.23 -12.85
CA ASP A 52 5.24 13.37 -13.68
C ASP A 52 6.41 12.83 -12.86
N THR A 53 7.05 13.67 -12.04
CA THR A 53 8.10 13.24 -11.09
C THR A 53 7.56 12.20 -10.11
N ALA A 54 6.39 12.46 -9.50
CA ALA A 54 5.78 11.50 -8.57
C ALA A 54 5.35 10.19 -9.26
N ALA A 55 4.94 10.26 -10.52
CA ALA A 55 4.63 9.07 -11.31
C ALA A 55 5.88 8.24 -11.58
N ASP A 56 7.01 8.85 -11.90
CA ASP A 56 8.27 8.16 -12.10
C ASP A 56 8.78 7.54 -10.79
N GLU A 57 8.66 8.23 -9.67
CA GLU A 57 8.96 7.68 -8.34
C GLU A 57 8.12 6.43 -8.03
N LEU A 58 6.79 6.51 -8.19
CA LEU A 58 5.91 5.35 -7.98
C LEU A 58 6.19 4.22 -8.97
N ARG A 59 6.55 4.54 -10.21
CA ARG A 59 6.95 3.54 -11.20
C ARG A 59 8.21 2.80 -10.77
N SER A 60 9.19 3.52 -10.23
CA SER A 60 10.44 2.92 -9.72
C SER A 60 10.18 1.99 -8.54
N ILE A 61 9.31 2.40 -7.59
CA ILE A 61 8.94 1.59 -6.42
C ILE A 61 8.17 0.32 -6.83
N THR A 62 7.20 0.45 -7.76
CA THR A 62 6.22 -0.62 -8.03
C THR A 62 6.53 -1.45 -9.26
N GLY A 63 7.38 -0.96 -10.16
CA GLY A 63 7.63 -1.57 -11.46
C GLY A 63 6.43 -1.52 -12.42
N GLN A 64 5.38 -0.74 -12.08
CA GLN A 64 4.18 -0.59 -12.89
C GLN A 64 3.90 0.89 -13.16
N LYS A 65 3.46 1.23 -14.37
CA LYS A 65 3.09 2.60 -14.73
C LYS A 65 1.90 3.08 -13.90
N PRO A 66 2.05 4.17 -13.14
CA PRO A 66 0.95 4.74 -12.35
C PRO A 66 -0.06 5.46 -13.23
N VAL A 67 -1.24 5.73 -12.65
CA VAL A 67 -2.30 6.51 -13.28
C VAL A 67 -2.39 7.86 -12.57
N ILE A 68 -2.43 8.94 -13.35
CA ILE A 68 -2.68 10.28 -12.84
C ILE A 68 -4.17 10.41 -12.54
N THR A 69 -4.51 10.72 -11.29
CA THR A 69 -5.88 10.89 -10.84
C THR A 69 -6.34 12.32 -10.99
N LYS A 70 -7.57 12.49 -11.49
CA LYS A 70 -8.18 13.80 -11.76
C LYS A 70 -9.29 14.10 -10.76
N ALA A 71 -9.48 15.37 -10.46
CA ALA A 71 -10.54 15.84 -9.59
C ALA A 71 -11.93 15.50 -10.16
N LYS A 72 -12.79 14.93 -9.33
CA LYS A 72 -14.17 14.57 -9.71
C LYS A 72 -15.14 15.75 -9.60
N LYS A 73 -14.85 16.71 -8.71
CA LYS A 73 -15.70 17.88 -8.45
C LYS A 73 -14.84 19.14 -8.40
N SER A 74 -15.43 20.28 -8.71
CA SER A 74 -14.83 21.60 -8.52
C SER A 74 -15.02 22.04 -7.08
N ILE A 75 -13.96 22.58 -6.44
CA ILE A 75 -13.98 23.10 -5.05
C ILE A 75 -13.29 24.45 -5.07
N ALA A 76 -14.08 25.52 -4.90
CA ALA A 76 -13.59 26.90 -5.03
C ALA A 76 -12.54 27.25 -3.95
N SER A 77 -12.73 26.79 -2.70
CA SER A 77 -11.79 27.04 -1.59
C SER A 77 -10.38 26.50 -1.86
N PHE A 78 -10.24 25.44 -2.63
CA PHE A 78 -8.96 24.85 -3.02
C PHE A 78 -8.50 25.27 -4.43
N LYS A 79 -9.20 26.20 -5.09
CA LYS A 79 -8.95 26.59 -6.49
C LYS A 79 -8.91 25.40 -7.44
N LEU A 80 -9.68 24.35 -7.13
CA LEU A 80 -9.72 23.10 -7.87
C LEU A 80 -10.89 23.08 -8.83
N ARG A 81 -10.65 22.74 -10.09
CA ARG A 81 -11.69 22.50 -11.10
C ARG A 81 -11.79 21.02 -11.43
N GLN A 82 -12.99 20.58 -11.78
CA GLN A 82 -13.22 19.22 -12.27
C GLN A 82 -12.28 18.91 -13.46
N GLY A 83 -11.69 17.71 -13.44
CA GLY A 83 -10.76 17.27 -14.47
C GLY A 83 -9.30 17.66 -14.25
N MET A 84 -8.98 18.55 -13.29
CA MET A 84 -7.60 18.88 -12.97
C MET A 84 -6.86 17.68 -12.36
N PRO A 85 -5.62 17.39 -12.78
CA PRO A 85 -4.82 16.32 -12.21
C PRO A 85 -4.33 16.72 -10.82
N ILE A 86 -4.55 15.87 -9.81
CA ILE A 86 -4.27 16.17 -8.40
C ILE A 86 -3.60 15.04 -7.61
N GLY A 87 -3.30 13.94 -8.25
CA GLY A 87 -2.67 12.81 -7.58
C GLY A 87 -2.20 11.74 -8.53
N VAL A 88 -1.49 10.79 -7.98
CA VAL A 88 -0.96 9.63 -8.70
C VAL A 88 -1.30 8.37 -7.94
N MET A 89 -1.75 7.33 -8.63
CA MET A 89 -2.18 6.07 -8.02
C MET A 89 -1.68 4.87 -8.82
N VAL A 90 -1.36 3.79 -8.13
CA VAL A 90 -1.08 2.49 -8.74
C VAL A 90 -1.78 1.38 -7.97
N THR A 91 -2.30 0.39 -8.69
CA THR A 91 -2.92 -0.80 -8.11
C THR A 91 -2.12 -2.03 -8.50
N LEU A 92 -1.61 -2.74 -7.49
CA LEU A 92 -0.83 -3.95 -7.65
C LEU A 92 -1.69 -5.18 -7.35
N ARG A 93 -1.53 -6.23 -8.17
CA ARG A 93 -2.19 -7.53 -8.01
C ARG A 93 -1.22 -8.68 -8.32
N GLY A 94 -1.60 -9.89 -7.93
CA GLY A 94 -0.84 -11.10 -8.23
C GLY A 94 0.56 -11.10 -7.63
N ASP A 95 1.55 -11.58 -8.37
CA ASP A 95 2.92 -11.74 -7.87
C ASP A 95 3.58 -10.39 -7.56
N ARG A 96 3.37 -9.36 -8.38
CA ARG A 96 3.88 -7.99 -8.11
C ARG A 96 3.39 -7.43 -6.79
N MET A 97 2.14 -7.71 -6.41
CA MET A 97 1.58 -7.31 -5.13
C MET A 97 2.34 -7.96 -3.96
N TYR A 98 2.59 -9.28 -4.04
CA TYR A 98 3.32 -9.98 -3.00
C TYR A 98 4.80 -9.59 -2.93
N GLU A 99 5.44 -9.33 -4.04
CA GLU A 99 6.81 -8.80 -4.09
C GLU A 99 6.90 -7.41 -3.47
N PHE A 100 5.94 -6.54 -3.76
CA PHE A 100 5.86 -5.22 -3.13
C PHE A 100 5.64 -5.32 -1.62
N LEU A 101 4.72 -6.17 -1.16
CA LEU A 101 4.46 -6.39 0.27
C LEU A 101 5.70 -6.94 0.99
N ASP A 102 6.44 -7.84 0.37
CA ASP A 102 7.67 -8.39 0.91
C ASP A 102 8.74 -7.30 1.12
N ARG A 103 8.96 -6.45 0.12
CA ARG A 103 9.86 -5.30 0.23
C ARG A 103 9.38 -4.27 1.26
N LEU A 104 8.08 -3.99 1.30
CA LEU A 104 7.50 -3.08 2.27
C LEU A 104 7.78 -3.54 3.71
N VAL A 105 7.50 -4.81 4.02
CA VAL A 105 7.62 -5.37 5.37
C VAL A 105 9.08 -5.60 5.76
N SER A 106 9.88 -6.15 4.85
CA SER A 106 11.25 -6.60 5.17
C SER A 106 12.30 -5.48 5.06
N ILE A 107 12.08 -4.48 4.20
CA ILE A 107 13.08 -3.46 3.87
C ILE A 107 12.60 -2.06 4.22
N ALA A 108 11.41 -1.66 3.71
CA ALA A 108 10.97 -0.27 3.79
C ALA A 108 10.53 0.13 5.20
N LEU A 109 9.69 -0.67 5.86
CA LEU A 109 9.22 -0.35 7.21
C LEU A 109 10.34 -0.24 8.26
N PRO A 110 11.35 -1.13 8.31
CA PRO A 110 12.47 -0.99 9.23
C PRO A 110 13.31 0.28 9.00
N ARG A 111 13.28 0.86 7.82
CA ARG A 111 14.00 2.11 7.48
C ARG A 111 13.25 3.39 7.88
N VAL A 112 12.00 3.27 8.31
CA VAL A 112 11.24 4.42 8.82
C VAL A 112 11.89 4.94 10.10
N ARG A 113 12.13 6.25 10.18
CA ARG A 113 12.69 6.89 11.38
C ARG A 113 11.78 6.62 12.58
N ASP A 114 12.38 6.23 13.71
CA ASP A 114 11.68 5.94 14.98
C ASP A 114 10.53 4.91 14.83
N PHE A 115 10.75 3.89 14.00
CA PHE A 115 9.75 2.87 13.76
C PHE A 115 9.47 2.05 15.02
N ARG A 116 8.21 2.11 15.50
CA ARG A 116 7.72 1.36 16.67
C ARG A 116 6.62 0.36 16.32
N GLY A 117 6.53 -0.03 15.06
CA GLY A 117 5.43 -0.85 14.55
C GLY A 117 4.29 -0.03 13.93
N VAL A 118 3.48 -0.70 13.11
CA VAL A 118 2.33 -0.10 12.45
C VAL A 118 1.11 -0.11 13.36
N SER A 119 0.20 0.86 13.21
CA SER A 119 -0.98 1.00 14.06
C SER A 119 -1.94 -0.19 13.89
N PRO A 120 -2.37 -0.86 14.96
CA PRO A 120 -3.38 -1.90 14.88
C PRO A 120 -4.81 -1.37 14.64
N LYS A 121 -5.01 -0.03 14.72
CA LYS A 121 -6.31 0.63 14.58
C LYS A 121 -6.60 1.16 13.18
N ALA A 122 -5.71 0.92 12.21
CA ALA A 122 -5.84 1.45 10.85
C ALA A 122 -6.62 0.52 9.89
N PHE A 123 -7.48 -0.33 10.44
CA PHE A 123 -8.46 -1.14 9.71
C PHE A 123 -9.75 -0.34 9.49
N ASP A 124 -10.48 -0.68 8.44
CA ASP A 124 -11.73 0.00 8.03
C ASP A 124 -13.02 -0.66 8.56
N GLY A 125 -12.94 -1.68 9.40
CA GLY A 125 -14.08 -2.48 9.88
C GLY A 125 -14.51 -3.59 8.92
N ARG A 126 -13.91 -3.65 7.72
CA ARG A 126 -14.21 -4.65 6.67
C ARG A 126 -12.97 -5.47 6.26
N GLY A 127 -11.96 -5.47 7.09
CA GLY A 127 -10.74 -6.24 6.86
C GLY A 127 -9.75 -5.61 5.88
N ASN A 128 -9.86 -4.34 5.52
CA ASN A 128 -8.85 -3.64 4.75
C ASN A 128 -7.97 -2.81 5.69
N TYR A 129 -6.71 -2.64 5.30
CA TYR A 129 -5.72 -1.94 6.11
C TYR A 129 -5.02 -0.84 5.33
N THR A 130 -4.83 0.34 5.93
CA THR A 130 -4.14 1.44 5.27
C THR A 130 -2.99 1.96 6.12
N ILE A 131 -1.81 2.09 5.51
CA ILE A 131 -0.61 2.67 6.10
C ILE A 131 -0.32 4.01 5.43
N GLY A 132 -0.15 5.07 6.23
CA GLY A 132 0.42 6.33 5.77
C GLY A 132 1.94 6.32 5.95
N VAL A 133 2.66 6.48 4.86
CA VAL A 133 4.11 6.67 4.83
C VAL A 133 4.40 8.14 4.60
N ARG A 134 5.24 8.74 5.44
CA ARG A 134 5.54 10.19 5.37
C ARG A 134 6.58 10.53 4.31
N GLU A 135 7.50 9.60 4.03
CA GLU A 135 8.66 9.83 3.18
C GLU A 135 8.82 8.68 2.18
N GLN A 136 8.93 8.99 0.89
CA GLN A 136 9.19 8.00 -0.16
C GLN A 136 10.59 7.40 -0.08
N LEU A 137 11.52 8.05 0.61
CA LEU A 137 12.93 7.62 0.75
C LEU A 137 13.14 6.32 1.53
N ILE A 138 12.11 5.80 2.18
CA ILE A 138 12.18 4.48 2.83
C ILE A 138 12.35 3.36 1.81
N PHE A 139 11.96 3.58 0.56
CA PHE A 139 12.14 2.62 -0.52
C PHE A 139 13.53 2.73 -1.12
N PRO A 140 14.30 1.62 -1.19
CA PRO A 140 15.67 1.64 -1.71
C PRO A 140 15.77 1.92 -3.21
N GLU A 141 14.66 1.78 -3.93
CA GLU A 141 14.58 2.04 -5.37
C GLU A 141 14.62 3.54 -5.71
N ILE A 142 14.44 4.40 -4.70
CA ILE A 142 14.44 5.86 -4.87
C ILE A 142 15.85 6.40 -4.59
N ASP A 143 16.40 7.08 -5.59
CA ASP A 143 17.69 7.78 -5.47
C ASP A 143 17.48 9.12 -4.75
N PHE A 144 18.15 9.28 -3.60
CA PHE A 144 18.09 10.50 -2.80
C PHE A 144 18.43 11.76 -3.60
N ASN A 145 19.39 11.67 -4.54
CA ASN A 145 19.86 12.81 -5.33
C ASN A 145 18.83 13.29 -6.37
N LYS A 146 17.82 12.47 -6.69
CA LYS A 146 16.78 12.78 -7.67
C LYS A 146 15.48 13.29 -7.05
N VAL A 147 15.41 13.28 -5.70
CA VAL A 147 14.20 13.68 -4.99
C VAL A 147 14.22 15.17 -4.72
N ASP A 148 13.30 15.91 -5.34
CA ASP A 148 13.15 17.36 -5.14
C ASP A 148 12.53 17.67 -3.78
N LYS A 149 11.55 16.86 -3.33
CA LYS A 149 10.78 17.07 -2.11
C LYS A 149 10.33 15.75 -1.51
N LEU A 150 10.33 15.71 -0.18
CA LEU A 150 9.74 14.59 0.56
C LEU A 150 8.23 14.57 0.35
N ARG A 151 7.71 13.43 -0.11
CA ARG A 151 6.29 13.21 -0.37
C ARG A 151 5.80 11.99 0.37
N GLY A 152 4.67 12.16 1.05
CA GLY A 152 3.98 11.04 1.68
C GLY A 152 3.13 10.25 0.70
N MET A 153 2.87 9.00 1.04
CA MET A 153 1.95 8.14 0.31
C MET A 153 1.09 7.31 1.24
N ASN A 154 -0.09 6.96 0.77
CA ASN A 154 -0.97 6.00 1.42
C ASN A 154 -0.87 4.66 0.71
N ILE A 155 -0.67 3.60 1.47
CA ILE A 155 -0.62 2.21 1.00
C ILE A 155 -1.82 1.49 1.60
N SER A 156 -2.80 1.17 0.76
CA SER A 156 -4.01 0.45 1.17
C SER A 156 -3.92 -1.00 0.74
N ILE A 157 -4.00 -1.91 1.71
CA ILE A 157 -3.98 -3.35 1.51
C ILE A 157 -5.42 -3.83 1.59
N ILE A 158 -5.96 -4.25 0.45
CA ILE A 158 -7.32 -4.75 0.33
C ILE A 158 -7.31 -6.26 0.43
N THR A 159 -8.10 -6.80 1.36
CA THR A 159 -8.20 -8.23 1.60
C THR A 159 -9.59 -8.76 1.32
N THR A 160 -9.73 -10.08 1.32
CA THR A 160 -11.03 -10.76 1.25
C THR A 160 -11.56 -11.16 2.62
N ALA A 161 -10.93 -10.69 3.70
CA ALA A 161 -11.38 -10.94 5.06
C ALA A 161 -12.76 -10.31 5.31
N ARG A 162 -13.55 -10.96 6.14
CA ARG A 162 -14.90 -10.48 6.49
C ARG A 162 -14.89 -9.46 7.62
N ASN A 163 -13.89 -9.53 8.50
CA ASN A 163 -13.72 -8.66 9.65
C ASN A 163 -12.23 -8.32 9.86
N ASP A 164 -11.97 -7.34 10.71
CA ASP A 164 -10.61 -6.85 10.98
C ASP A 164 -9.75 -7.86 11.72
N GLU A 165 -10.34 -8.78 12.50
CA GLU A 165 -9.60 -9.82 13.22
C GLU A 165 -8.94 -10.81 12.25
N GLN A 166 -9.70 -11.29 11.27
CA GLN A 166 -9.18 -12.16 10.22
C GLN A 166 -8.11 -11.45 9.38
N ALA A 167 -8.32 -10.18 9.04
CA ALA A 167 -7.35 -9.39 8.30
C ALA A 167 -6.07 -9.16 9.11
N ARG A 168 -6.18 -8.92 10.42
CA ARG A 168 -5.04 -8.78 11.32
C ARG A 168 -4.23 -10.07 11.40
N ALA A 169 -4.89 -11.21 11.56
CA ALA A 169 -4.24 -12.52 11.57
C ALA A 169 -3.51 -12.77 10.23
N LEU A 170 -4.15 -12.44 9.10
CA LEU A 170 -3.55 -12.54 7.77
C LEU A 170 -2.28 -11.68 7.65
N LEU A 171 -2.37 -10.40 7.96
CA LEU A 171 -1.24 -9.47 7.82
C LEU A 171 -0.11 -9.80 8.81
N LYS A 172 -0.44 -10.20 10.05
CA LYS A 172 0.53 -10.69 11.04
C LYS A 172 1.26 -11.94 10.54
N GLY A 173 0.54 -12.89 9.97
CA GLY A 173 1.11 -14.10 9.36
C GLY A 173 2.05 -13.78 8.19
N LEU A 174 1.75 -12.74 7.40
CA LEU A 174 2.62 -12.25 6.33
C LEU A 174 3.84 -11.46 6.84
N GLY A 175 3.93 -11.21 8.16
CA GLY A 175 5.07 -10.56 8.79
C GLY A 175 4.89 -9.06 9.05
N MET A 176 3.67 -8.53 8.97
CA MET A 176 3.41 -7.13 9.28
C MET A 176 3.71 -6.82 10.76
N PRO A 177 4.61 -5.87 11.07
CA PRO A 177 5.00 -5.54 12.43
C PRO A 177 3.98 -4.60 13.09
N PHE A 178 2.92 -5.14 13.65
CA PHE A 178 1.97 -4.35 14.43
C PHE A 178 2.56 -3.93 15.78
N ARG A 179 2.22 -2.71 16.21
CA ARG A 179 2.52 -2.24 17.55
C ARG A 179 1.74 -3.07 18.57
N ALA A 180 2.40 -3.42 19.67
CA ALA A 180 1.76 -4.05 20.83
C ALA A 180 0.76 -3.11 21.52
#